data_aa94d0c5e07f19e1680915a3715931ba
#
_entry.id   aa94d0c5e07f19e1680915a3715931ba
#
_cell.length_a   1.000
_cell.length_b   1.000
_cell.length_c   1.000
_cell.angle_alpha   90.00
_cell.angle_beta   90.00
_cell.angle_gamma   90.00
#
_symmetry.space_group_name_H-M   'P 1'
#
loop_
_entity.id
_entity.type
_entity.pdbx_description
1 polymer ?
#
loop_
_entity_poly.entity_id
_entity_poly.type
_entity_poly.pdbx_seq_one_letter_code
_entity_poly.pdbx_strand_id
1 'polypeptide(L)'
;NDGFINFDANLEKMSKYNFRTIKSFSNFEPEILIDKNHLFYFDSNGSIIKFDNNSNIVWKQNYYTKQDKKLQPILFFGKSGDDLFVADSIANYYVINKNTGALKWKKKHSSSFNSQIKIFENKALLIDMENRLRCFSLETGDLLWSVKTQQSLLRSQKKQSLILNDDKVFISNSIGDVTAVNISSGKIIWQTPTQSNVSFGNTYFLKLSDIVSDNDSIFVSNNNNQFLSIDLISGAINWKQDFSSELRPAIIGNYLVTISDNGLLITMNKESGQIIRINDLFKNIKEKRKKNY
;
A
#
# COMPACT_ATOMS: atom_id res chain seq x y z
N ASN A 1 20.70 -2.34 29.54
CA ASN A 1 20.68 -2.77 28.12
C ASN A 1 19.99 -1.68 27.33
N ASP A 2 20.78 -0.80 26.72
CA ASP A 2 20.29 0.43 26.07
C ASP A 2 19.68 0.20 24.67
N GLY A 3 19.38 -1.04 24.32
CA GLY A 3 18.73 -1.36 23.04
C GLY A 3 19.55 -0.95 21.81
N PHE A 4 20.85 -0.70 21.96
CA PHE A 4 21.75 -0.42 20.87
C PHE A 4 22.14 -1.74 20.20
N ILE A 5 21.54 -2.01 19.04
CA ILE A 5 22.11 -2.95 18.10
C ILE A 5 23.14 -2.14 17.32
N ASN A 6 24.43 -2.44 17.52
CA ASN A 6 25.46 -1.95 16.62
C ASN A 6 25.17 -2.53 15.23
N PHE A 7 24.64 -1.70 14.37
CA PHE A 7 24.39 -2.04 12.99
C PHE A 7 25.58 -1.50 12.18
N ASP A 8 26.60 -2.33 12.01
CA ASP A 8 27.70 -2.06 11.09
C ASP A 8 27.24 -2.38 9.66
N ALA A 9 26.49 -1.47 9.07
CA ALA A 9 26.12 -1.55 7.68
C ALA A 9 26.75 -0.41 6.91
N ASN A 10 27.66 -0.75 6.01
CA ASN A 10 28.10 0.16 4.98
C ASN A 10 27.02 0.22 3.87
N LEU A 11 26.44 1.40 3.67
CA LEU A 11 25.54 1.67 2.57
C LEU A 11 26.34 1.91 1.30
N GLU A 12 26.42 0.93 0.43
CA GLU A 12 27.02 1.06 -0.89
C GLU A 12 25.94 1.29 -1.95
N LYS A 13 26.20 2.25 -2.85
CA LYS A 13 25.35 2.50 -3.99
C LYS A 13 25.55 1.41 -5.02
N MET A 14 24.63 0.44 -5.09
CA MET A 14 24.72 -0.67 -6.05
C MET A 14 24.39 -0.27 -7.48
N SER A 15 23.37 0.58 -7.69
CA SER A 15 22.93 0.95 -9.04
C SER A 15 22.13 2.26 -9.06
N LYS A 16 22.03 2.87 -10.24
CA LYS A 16 21.22 4.07 -10.50
C LYS A 16 20.27 3.80 -11.67
N TYR A 17 18.99 3.91 -11.41
CA TYR A 17 17.94 3.77 -12.43
C TYR A 17 17.49 5.15 -12.91
N ASN A 18 17.33 5.33 -14.23
CA ASN A 18 16.84 6.56 -14.81
C ASN A 18 15.41 6.34 -15.34
N PHE A 19 14.46 7.06 -14.77
CA PHE A 19 13.06 7.04 -15.19
C PHE A 19 12.68 8.38 -15.81
N ARG A 20 11.76 8.36 -16.78
CA ARG A 20 11.14 9.60 -17.24
C ARG A 20 10.30 10.18 -16.08
N THR A 21 10.43 11.49 -15.86
CA THR A 21 9.63 12.20 -14.87
C THR A 21 8.15 12.08 -15.22
N ILE A 22 7.38 11.53 -14.31
CA ILE A 22 5.93 11.43 -14.44
C ILE A 22 5.35 12.70 -13.81
N LYS A 23 5.00 13.69 -14.64
CA LYS A 23 4.57 15.02 -14.19
C LYS A 23 3.28 15.03 -13.33
N SER A 24 2.46 13.99 -13.44
CA SER A 24 1.19 13.86 -12.72
C SER A 24 1.31 13.33 -11.29
N PHE A 25 2.52 13.04 -10.82
CA PHE A 25 2.75 12.41 -9.51
C PHE A 25 3.20 13.37 -8.41
N SER A 26 2.81 14.63 -8.43
CA SER A 26 3.14 15.55 -7.33
C SER A 26 2.60 15.06 -5.95
N ASN A 27 1.64 14.11 -5.93
CA ASN A 27 1.04 13.56 -4.72
C ASN A 27 0.94 12.04 -4.71
N PHE A 28 1.68 11.32 -5.58
CA PHE A 28 1.54 9.88 -5.72
C PHE A 28 2.92 9.20 -5.75
N GLU A 29 3.15 8.26 -4.86
CA GLU A 29 4.32 7.40 -4.92
C GLU A 29 4.10 6.30 -5.96
N PRO A 30 4.89 6.28 -7.05
CA PRO A 30 4.80 5.20 -8.04
C PRO A 30 5.26 3.89 -7.41
N GLU A 31 4.53 2.82 -7.70
CA GLU A 31 4.88 1.51 -7.21
C GLU A 31 6.10 0.96 -7.95
N ILE A 32 7.12 0.59 -7.18
CA ILE A 32 8.30 -0.13 -7.65
C ILE A 32 8.19 -1.55 -7.14
N LEU A 33 8.20 -2.53 -8.03
CA LEU A 33 8.21 -3.94 -7.66
C LEU A 33 9.63 -4.48 -7.79
N ILE A 34 10.16 -5.01 -6.69
CA ILE A 34 11.45 -5.69 -6.67
C ILE A 34 11.19 -7.20 -6.62
N ASP A 35 11.79 -7.95 -7.54
CA ASP A 35 11.72 -9.41 -7.59
C ASP A 35 13.12 -10.01 -7.80
N LYS A 36 13.70 -10.54 -6.73
CA LYS A 36 15.09 -11.03 -6.70
C LYS A 36 16.06 -9.94 -7.21
N ASN A 37 16.64 -10.19 -8.39
CA ASN A 37 17.63 -9.33 -9.03
C ASN A 37 17.04 -8.42 -10.11
N HIS A 38 15.73 -8.24 -10.12
CA HIS A 38 15.04 -7.42 -11.11
C HIS A 38 14.15 -6.37 -10.46
N LEU A 39 14.03 -5.24 -11.14
CA LEU A 39 13.14 -4.15 -10.76
C LEU A 39 12.13 -3.93 -11.88
N PHE A 40 10.86 -3.84 -11.53
CA PHE A 40 9.77 -3.47 -12.43
C PHE A 40 9.26 -2.09 -12.10
N TYR A 41 9.12 -1.29 -13.13
CA TYR A 41 8.60 0.06 -13.05
C TYR A 41 7.75 0.38 -14.29
N PHE A 42 7.05 1.51 -14.30
CA PHE A 42 6.28 1.94 -15.46
C PHE A 42 6.54 3.41 -15.80
N ASP A 43 6.40 3.77 -17.09
CA ASP A 43 6.51 5.15 -17.55
C ASP A 43 5.14 5.84 -17.66
N SER A 44 5.14 7.15 -17.93
CA SER A 44 3.91 7.96 -18.05
C SER A 44 2.93 7.50 -19.14
N ASN A 45 3.36 6.64 -20.05
CA ASN A 45 2.51 6.06 -21.09
C ASN A 45 1.99 4.66 -20.69
N GLY A 46 2.28 4.21 -19.45
CA GLY A 46 1.93 2.88 -18.98
C GLY A 46 2.78 1.76 -19.53
N SER A 47 3.97 2.06 -20.11
CA SER A 47 4.89 0.97 -20.49
C SER A 47 5.50 0.38 -19.23
N ILE A 48 5.47 -0.94 -19.11
CA ILE A 48 6.18 -1.65 -18.04
C ILE A 48 7.61 -1.88 -18.49
N ILE A 49 8.55 -1.63 -17.61
CA ILE A 49 9.99 -1.73 -17.85
C ILE A 49 10.57 -2.66 -16.79
N LYS A 50 11.26 -3.70 -17.23
CA LYS A 50 12.03 -4.60 -16.37
C LYS A 50 13.51 -4.23 -16.47
N PHE A 51 14.15 -4.03 -15.33
CA PHE A 51 15.58 -3.78 -15.20
C PHE A 51 16.28 -4.94 -14.51
N ASP A 52 17.56 -5.13 -14.84
CA ASP A 52 18.48 -5.98 -14.08
C ASP A 52 19.17 -5.18 -12.95
N ASN A 53 20.03 -5.84 -12.16
CA ASN A 53 20.80 -5.20 -11.09
C ASN A 53 21.81 -4.14 -11.57
N ASN A 54 22.20 -4.20 -12.84
CA ASN A 54 23.13 -3.25 -13.45
C ASN A 54 22.40 -2.05 -14.06
N SER A 55 21.09 -1.92 -13.83
CA SER A 55 20.22 -0.88 -14.39
C SER A 55 20.03 -0.97 -15.90
N ASN A 56 20.31 -2.10 -16.53
CA ASN A 56 20.02 -2.33 -17.94
C ASN A 56 18.56 -2.71 -18.11
N ILE A 57 17.95 -2.27 -19.20
CA ILE A 57 16.59 -2.67 -19.57
C ILE A 57 16.64 -4.09 -20.14
N VAL A 58 15.99 -5.04 -19.43
CA VAL A 58 15.83 -6.41 -19.91
C VAL A 58 14.74 -6.49 -20.96
N TRP A 59 13.59 -5.85 -20.69
CA TRP A 59 12.52 -5.64 -21.64
C TRP A 59 11.68 -4.43 -21.28
N LYS A 60 10.98 -3.89 -22.31
CA LYS A 60 9.99 -2.82 -22.17
C LYS A 60 8.79 -3.15 -23.04
N GLN A 61 7.60 -3.21 -22.45
CA GLN A 61 6.35 -3.55 -23.14
C GLN A 61 5.25 -2.55 -22.80
N ASN A 62 4.36 -2.34 -23.75
CA ASN A 62 3.21 -1.47 -23.57
C ASN A 62 1.94 -2.13 -24.14
N TYR A 63 0.91 -2.21 -23.32
CA TYR A 63 -0.35 -2.91 -23.62
C TYR A 63 -1.54 -1.95 -23.81
N TYR A 64 -1.27 -0.65 -23.94
CA TYR A 64 -2.28 0.41 -24.02
C TYR A 64 -2.48 0.92 -25.46
N THR A 65 -3.72 1.29 -25.77
CA THR A 65 -4.05 2.01 -27.00
C THR A 65 -3.49 3.43 -26.97
N LYS A 66 -3.50 4.12 -28.13
CA LYS A 66 -3.09 5.53 -28.20
C LYS A 66 -3.96 6.44 -27.31
N GLN A 67 -5.23 6.09 -27.13
CA GLN A 67 -6.16 6.85 -26.28
C GLN A 67 -5.85 6.61 -24.79
N ASP A 68 -5.63 5.36 -24.38
CA ASP A 68 -5.29 5.02 -22.99
C ASP A 68 -3.98 5.70 -22.54
N LYS A 69 -2.97 5.78 -23.42
CA LYS A 69 -1.70 6.44 -23.11
C LYS A 69 -1.84 7.93 -22.80
N LYS A 70 -2.83 8.61 -23.41
CA LYS A 70 -3.11 10.03 -23.11
C LYS A 70 -3.66 10.23 -21.68
N LEU A 71 -4.29 9.20 -21.10
CA LEU A 71 -4.81 9.21 -19.74
C LEU A 71 -3.73 9.02 -18.68
N GLN A 72 -2.48 8.72 -19.10
CA GLN A 72 -1.34 8.50 -18.21
C GLN A 72 -1.65 7.49 -17.09
N PRO A 73 -1.91 6.21 -17.42
CA PRO A 73 -2.34 5.22 -16.44
C PRO A 73 -1.28 5.00 -15.36
N ILE A 74 -1.74 4.94 -14.13
CA ILE A 74 -0.95 4.58 -12.96
C ILE A 74 -1.13 3.09 -12.74
N LEU A 75 -0.03 2.35 -12.66
CA LEU A 75 -0.03 0.90 -12.58
C LEU A 75 0.27 0.42 -11.16
N PHE A 76 -0.43 -0.64 -10.77
CA PHE A 76 -0.24 -1.37 -9.53
C PHE A 76 0.15 -2.81 -9.87
N PHE A 77 1.06 -3.38 -9.09
CA PHE A 77 1.66 -4.68 -9.39
C PHE A 77 1.40 -5.72 -8.29
N GLY A 78 1.08 -6.94 -8.70
CA GLY A 78 1.07 -8.12 -7.85
C GLY A 78 1.82 -9.26 -8.54
N LYS A 79 2.72 -9.95 -7.83
CA LYS A 79 3.52 -11.05 -8.42
C LYS A 79 3.12 -12.41 -7.88
N SER A 80 3.11 -13.42 -8.74
CA SER A 80 2.94 -14.84 -8.39
C SER A 80 3.72 -15.72 -9.34
N GLY A 81 4.66 -16.49 -8.83
CA GLY A 81 5.50 -17.32 -9.69
C GLY A 81 6.14 -16.52 -10.83
N ASP A 82 5.86 -16.90 -12.07
CA ASP A 82 6.30 -16.21 -13.28
C ASP A 82 5.31 -15.15 -13.78
N ASP A 83 4.21 -14.94 -13.08
CA ASP A 83 3.16 -14.04 -13.47
C ASP A 83 3.27 -12.69 -12.75
N LEU A 84 2.99 -11.63 -13.49
CA LEU A 84 2.79 -10.30 -12.98
C LEU A 84 1.36 -9.86 -13.30
N PHE A 85 0.54 -9.77 -12.25
CA PHE A 85 -0.79 -9.18 -12.33
C PHE A 85 -0.65 -7.67 -12.25
N VAL A 86 -1.30 -6.97 -13.15
CA VAL A 86 -1.30 -5.51 -13.24
C VAL A 86 -2.72 -5.00 -13.24
N ALA A 87 -3.00 -4.01 -12.42
CA ALA A 87 -4.23 -3.23 -12.49
C ALA A 87 -3.89 -1.75 -12.56
N ASP A 88 -4.79 -0.92 -13.07
CA ASP A 88 -4.50 0.48 -13.31
C ASP A 88 -5.60 1.47 -12.92
N SER A 89 -5.23 2.76 -12.91
CA SER A 89 -6.11 3.88 -12.60
C SER A 89 -7.16 4.18 -13.69
N ILE A 90 -7.15 3.48 -14.82
CA ILE A 90 -8.12 3.63 -15.92
C ILE A 90 -8.95 2.36 -16.15
N ALA A 91 -9.02 1.50 -15.13
CA ALA A 91 -9.83 0.31 -15.03
C ALA A 91 -9.41 -0.88 -15.91
N ASN A 92 -8.18 -0.91 -16.44
CA ASN A 92 -7.67 -2.15 -17.04
C ASN A 92 -7.00 -3.02 -15.97
N TYR A 93 -7.06 -4.33 -16.19
CA TYR A 93 -6.29 -5.31 -15.44
C TYR A 93 -5.89 -6.47 -16.35
N TYR A 94 -4.72 -7.00 -16.12
CA TYR A 94 -4.13 -8.00 -17.01
C TYR A 94 -3.02 -8.78 -16.34
N VAL A 95 -2.66 -9.92 -16.91
CA VAL A 95 -1.51 -10.72 -16.50
C VAL A 95 -0.51 -10.81 -17.64
N ILE A 96 0.75 -10.63 -17.29
CA ILE A 96 1.87 -10.83 -18.19
C ILE A 96 2.84 -11.85 -17.59
N ASN A 97 3.63 -12.52 -18.44
CA ASN A 97 4.77 -13.27 -17.97
C ASN A 97 5.89 -12.29 -17.59
N LYS A 98 6.32 -12.27 -16.33
CA LYS A 98 7.33 -11.32 -15.84
C LYS A 98 8.73 -11.52 -16.42
N ASN A 99 9.02 -12.71 -16.99
CA ASN A 99 10.34 -12.98 -17.57
C ASN A 99 10.44 -12.45 -18.99
N THR A 100 9.39 -12.63 -19.79
CA THR A 100 9.38 -12.28 -21.22
C THR A 100 8.64 -10.99 -21.56
N GLY A 101 7.77 -10.52 -20.66
CA GLY A 101 6.83 -9.44 -20.93
C GLY A 101 5.65 -9.84 -21.82
N ALA A 102 5.45 -11.15 -22.10
CA ALA A 102 4.34 -11.60 -22.94
C ALA A 102 3.01 -11.45 -22.22
N LEU A 103 2.02 -10.84 -22.90
CA LEU A 103 0.66 -10.72 -22.39
C LEU A 103 -0.03 -12.09 -22.38
N LYS A 104 -0.59 -12.49 -21.23
CA LYS A 104 -1.42 -13.69 -21.12
C LYS A 104 -2.88 -13.39 -21.42
N TRP A 105 -3.42 -12.41 -20.73
CA TRP A 105 -4.77 -11.90 -20.95
C TRP A 105 -4.88 -10.45 -20.47
N LYS A 106 -5.89 -9.72 -20.99
CA LYS A 106 -6.23 -8.36 -20.57
C LYS A 106 -7.74 -8.19 -20.56
N LYS A 107 -8.26 -7.54 -19.51
CA LYS A 107 -9.68 -7.20 -19.34
C LYS A 107 -9.83 -5.75 -18.88
N LYS A 108 -11.05 -5.25 -18.97
CA LYS A 108 -11.46 -3.92 -18.48
C LYS A 108 -12.56 -4.08 -17.45
N HIS A 109 -12.40 -3.38 -16.33
CA HIS A 109 -13.41 -3.32 -15.26
C HIS A 109 -14.28 -2.06 -15.40
N SER A 110 -15.40 -2.00 -14.68
CA SER A 110 -16.28 -0.83 -14.66
C SER A 110 -15.75 0.32 -13.79
N SER A 111 -14.90 0.03 -12.82
CA SER A 111 -14.30 1.01 -11.89
C SER A 111 -12.80 0.92 -11.91
N SER A 112 -12.13 2.06 -11.77
CA SER A 112 -10.67 2.17 -11.67
C SER A 112 -10.17 1.55 -10.37
N PHE A 113 -8.88 1.21 -10.34
CA PHE A 113 -8.24 0.66 -9.15
C PHE A 113 -7.35 1.71 -8.48
N ASN A 114 -7.24 1.66 -7.15
CA ASN A 114 -6.37 2.52 -6.36
C ASN A 114 -5.94 1.84 -5.06
N SER A 115 -5.29 0.70 -5.17
CA SER A 115 -4.81 -0.03 -4.00
C SER A 115 -3.54 -0.81 -4.29
N GLN A 116 -2.89 -1.27 -3.23
CA GLN A 116 -1.95 -2.38 -3.33
C GLN A 116 -2.66 -3.60 -3.92
N ILE A 117 -1.89 -4.47 -4.57
CA ILE A 117 -2.37 -5.78 -5.05
C ILE A 117 -1.73 -6.85 -4.18
N LYS A 118 -2.55 -7.74 -3.65
CA LYS A 118 -2.08 -8.93 -2.94
C LYS A 118 -2.49 -10.18 -3.71
N ILE A 119 -1.56 -11.11 -3.78
CA ILE A 119 -1.79 -12.40 -4.43
C ILE A 119 -1.81 -13.49 -3.36
N PHE A 120 -2.84 -14.31 -3.40
CA PHE A 120 -2.99 -15.49 -2.56
C PHE A 120 -3.36 -16.68 -3.44
N GLU A 121 -2.48 -17.66 -3.53
CA GLU A 121 -2.62 -18.78 -4.47
C GLU A 121 -2.88 -18.28 -5.90
N ASN A 122 -4.01 -18.69 -6.51
CA ASN A 122 -4.44 -18.26 -7.85
C ASN A 122 -5.43 -17.08 -7.83
N LYS A 123 -5.39 -16.23 -6.80
CA LYS A 123 -6.31 -15.11 -6.59
C LYS A 123 -5.58 -13.78 -6.47
N ALA A 124 -6.05 -12.77 -7.19
CA ALA A 124 -5.62 -11.39 -7.06
C ALA A 124 -6.65 -10.58 -6.26
N LEU A 125 -6.19 -9.92 -5.21
CA LEU A 125 -7.00 -9.13 -4.27
C LEU A 125 -6.59 -7.66 -4.38
N LEU A 126 -7.55 -6.79 -4.65
CA LEU A 126 -7.35 -5.35 -4.79
C LEU A 126 -8.64 -4.57 -4.54
N ILE A 127 -8.54 -3.28 -4.29
CA ILE A 127 -9.68 -2.41 -4.03
C ILE A 127 -9.86 -1.44 -5.20
N ASP A 128 -11.10 -1.27 -5.64
CA ASP A 128 -11.46 -0.29 -6.63
C ASP A 128 -11.80 1.09 -6.02
N MET A 129 -11.98 2.09 -6.87
CA MET A 129 -12.31 3.45 -6.46
C MET A 129 -13.71 3.58 -5.84
N GLU A 130 -14.53 2.52 -5.84
CA GLU A 130 -15.82 2.45 -5.15
C GLU A 130 -15.73 1.86 -3.75
N ASN A 131 -14.49 1.70 -3.20
CA ASN A 131 -14.22 1.01 -1.94
C ASN A 131 -14.71 -0.45 -1.91
N ARG A 132 -14.68 -1.13 -3.06
CA ARG A 132 -15.01 -2.56 -3.13
C ARG A 132 -13.74 -3.38 -3.20
N LEU A 133 -13.58 -4.30 -2.27
CA LEU A 133 -12.58 -5.34 -2.39
C LEU A 133 -13.02 -6.32 -3.48
N ARG A 134 -12.14 -6.59 -4.42
CA ARG A 134 -12.34 -7.49 -5.55
C ARG A 134 -11.36 -8.65 -5.47
N CYS A 135 -11.82 -9.83 -5.80
CA CYS A 135 -11.00 -11.01 -5.97
C CYS A 135 -11.15 -11.52 -7.39
N PHE A 136 -10.05 -11.58 -8.12
CA PHE A 136 -10.03 -12.08 -9.49
C PHE A 136 -9.20 -13.36 -9.57
N SER A 137 -9.56 -14.26 -10.48
CA SER A 137 -8.72 -15.39 -10.87
C SER A 137 -7.48 -14.87 -11.62
N LEU A 138 -6.29 -15.30 -11.22
CA LEU A 138 -5.06 -15.00 -11.95
C LEU A 138 -5.01 -15.66 -13.33
N GLU A 139 -5.59 -16.85 -13.46
CA GLU A 139 -5.58 -17.61 -14.68
C GLU A 139 -6.47 -17.04 -15.75
N THR A 140 -7.71 -16.71 -15.39
CA THR A 140 -8.73 -16.27 -16.36
C THR A 140 -9.08 -14.80 -16.29
N GLY A 141 -8.75 -14.11 -15.19
CA GLY A 141 -9.16 -12.73 -14.93
C GLY A 141 -10.64 -12.59 -14.58
N ASP A 142 -11.36 -13.69 -14.29
CA ASP A 142 -12.75 -13.61 -13.91
C ASP A 142 -12.91 -13.12 -12.48
N LEU A 143 -13.96 -12.32 -12.24
CA LEU A 143 -14.31 -11.89 -10.90
C LEU A 143 -14.87 -13.08 -10.13
N LEU A 144 -14.17 -13.51 -9.07
CA LEU A 144 -14.61 -14.62 -8.21
C LEU A 144 -15.64 -14.16 -7.19
N TRP A 145 -15.35 -13.03 -6.53
CA TRP A 145 -16.26 -12.38 -5.59
C TRP A 145 -15.90 -10.90 -5.40
N SER A 146 -16.83 -10.17 -4.81
CA SER A 146 -16.70 -8.75 -4.50
C SER A 146 -17.36 -8.43 -3.17
N VAL A 147 -16.63 -7.70 -2.31
CA VAL A 147 -17.14 -7.23 -1.02
C VAL A 147 -17.25 -5.72 -1.06
N LYS A 148 -18.43 -5.23 -0.72
CA LYS A 148 -18.67 -3.80 -0.54
C LYS A 148 -18.34 -3.45 0.91
N THR A 149 -17.36 -2.60 1.11
CA THR A 149 -17.16 -1.95 2.41
C THR A 149 -18.08 -0.74 2.52
N GLN A 150 -18.11 -0.08 3.67
CA GLN A 150 -19.00 1.06 3.88
C GLN A 150 -18.80 2.11 2.78
N GLN A 151 -19.90 2.63 2.24
CA GLN A 151 -19.85 3.64 1.18
C GLN A 151 -19.41 4.97 1.73
N SER A 152 -18.41 5.57 1.09
CA SER A 152 -18.11 6.99 1.20
C SER A 152 -18.44 7.67 -0.13
N LEU A 153 -19.06 8.84 -0.06
CA LEU A 153 -19.18 9.73 -1.21
C LEU A 153 -17.81 10.28 -1.63
N LEU A 154 -16.83 10.15 -0.74
CA LEU A 154 -15.48 10.64 -0.92
C LEU A 154 -14.55 9.49 -1.28
N ARG A 155 -13.75 9.74 -2.28
CA ARG A 155 -12.75 8.78 -2.78
C ARG A 155 -11.39 9.25 -2.35
N SER A 156 -10.69 8.45 -1.54
CA SER A 156 -9.30 8.73 -1.21
C SER A 156 -8.44 8.68 -2.47
N GLN A 157 -7.61 9.71 -2.67
CA GLN A 157 -6.58 9.69 -3.69
C GLN A 157 -5.36 8.86 -3.25
N LYS A 158 -5.21 8.62 -1.94
CA LYS A 158 -4.14 7.77 -1.41
C LYS A 158 -4.41 6.32 -1.80
N LYS A 159 -3.36 5.63 -2.23
CA LYS A 159 -3.39 4.20 -2.51
C LYS A 159 -3.80 3.42 -1.26
N GLN A 160 -4.87 2.62 -1.37
CA GLN A 160 -5.38 1.84 -0.26
C GLN A 160 -4.47 0.65 0.04
N SER A 161 -4.32 0.36 1.32
CA SER A 161 -3.43 -0.69 1.81
C SER A 161 -4.18 -2.00 2.06
N LEU A 162 -3.52 -3.11 1.68
CA LEU A 162 -3.98 -4.47 1.94
C LEU A 162 -2.85 -5.27 2.57
N ILE A 163 -3.18 -6.12 3.53
CA ILE A 163 -2.29 -7.17 4.04
C ILE A 163 -2.97 -8.53 4.00
N LEU A 164 -2.17 -9.58 3.92
CA LEU A 164 -2.62 -10.98 4.02
C LEU A 164 -2.07 -11.58 5.31
N ASN A 165 -2.91 -12.35 5.97
CA ASN A 165 -2.49 -13.24 7.03
C ASN A 165 -3.35 -14.51 6.96
N ASP A 166 -2.71 -15.66 6.75
CA ASP A 166 -3.36 -16.93 6.48
C ASP A 166 -4.41 -16.84 5.36
N ASP A 167 -5.64 -17.26 5.63
CA ASP A 167 -6.78 -17.24 4.72
C ASP A 167 -7.58 -15.92 4.74
N LYS A 168 -7.02 -14.87 5.34
CA LYS A 168 -7.68 -13.57 5.53
C LYS A 168 -6.94 -12.47 4.79
N VAL A 169 -7.71 -11.54 4.25
CA VAL A 169 -7.23 -10.25 3.78
C VAL A 169 -7.77 -9.14 4.65
N PHE A 170 -6.90 -8.25 5.06
CA PHE A 170 -7.27 -7.06 5.83
C PHE A 170 -7.07 -5.84 4.95
N ILE A 171 -8.05 -4.96 4.95
CA ILE A 171 -8.08 -3.76 4.13
C ILE A 171 -8.39 -2.54 4.98
N SER A 172 -7.81 -1.41 4.61
CA SER A 172 -8.26 -0.10 5.08
C SER A 172 -9.00 0.61 3.94
N ASN A 173 -10.18 1.15 4.23
CA ASN A 173 -10.96 1.89 3.25
C ASN A 173 -10.75 3.40 3.36
N SER A 174 -11.34 4.18 2.45
CA SER A 174 -11.17 5.64 2.39
C SER A 174 -11.85 6.42 3.53
N ILE A 175 -12.68 5.76 4.35
CA ILE A 175 -13.31 6.37 5.54
C ILE A 175 -12.65 5.96 6.85
N GLY A 176 -11.58 5.15 6.79
CA GLY A 176 -10.80 4.78 7.95
C GLY A 176 -11.19 3.46 8.60
N ASP A 177 -12.12 2.70 8.05
CA ASP A 177 -12.44 1.40 8.62
C ASP A 177 -11.38 0.37 8.22
N VAL A 178 -11.05 -0.49 9.16
CA VAL A 178 -10.28 -1.70 8.90
C VAL A 178 -11.23 -2.89 8.86
N THR A 179 -11.16 -3.67 7.78
CA THR A 179 -12.08 -4.79 7.55
C THR A 179 -11.29 -6.07 7.29
N ALA A 180 -11.64 -7.15 7.98
CA ALA A 180 -11.14 -8.49 7.73
C ALA A 180 -12.13 -9.27 6.86
N VAL A 181 -11.60 -9.92 5.82
CA VAL A 181 -12.39 -10.70 4.87
C VAL A 181 -11.74 -12.06 4.66
N ASN A 182 -12.54 -13.12 4.67
CA ASN A 182 -12.07 -14.46 4.31
C ASN A 182 -11.82 -14.53 2.79
N ILE A 183 -10.62 -14.93 2.39
CA ILE A 183 -10.18 -14.89 0.98
C ILE A 183 -10.95 -15.90 0.12
N SER A 184 -11.30 -17.06 0.68
CA SER A 184 -11.96 -18.12 -0.09
C SER A 184 -13.42 -17.78 -0.40
N SER A 185 -14.15 -17.22 0.59
CA SER A 185 -15.58 -16.96 0.48
C SER A 185 -15.98 -15.52 0.18
N GLY A 186 -15.09 -14.56 0.39
CA GLY A 186 -15.40 -13.14 0.33
C GLY A 186 -16.28 -12.64 1.48
N LYS A 187 -16.47 -13.43 2.54
CA LYS A 187 -17.29 -13.03 3.69
C LYS A 187 -16.51 -12.11 4.62
N ILE A 188 -17.14 -11.02 5.06
CA ILE A 188 -16.60 -10.16 6.11
C ILE A 188 -16.59 -10.95 7.42
N ILE A 189 -15.44 -10.96 8.09
CA ILE A 189 -15.26 -11.59 9.40
C ILE A 189 -15.57 -10.56 10.48
N TRP A 190 -14.92 -9.38 10.39
CA TRP A 190 -15.18 -8.24 11.25
C TRP A 190 -14.87 -6.93 10.50
N GLN A 191 -15.39 -5.83 11.03
CA GLN A 191 -15.12 -4.48 10.56
C GLN A 191 -15.00 -3.55 11.76
N THR A 192 -13.89 -2.82 11.85
CA THR A 192 -13.58 -1.91 12.95
C THR A 192 -13.46 -0.49 12.42
N PRO A 193 -14.39 0.42 12.80
CA PRO A 193 -14.26 1.83 12.51
C PRO A 193 -13.11 2.41 13.34
N THR A 194 -12.20 3.15 12.68
CA THR A 194 -11.11 3.82 13.38
C THR A 194 -11.45 5.25 13.79
N GLN A 195 -12.64 5.74 13.42
CA GLN A 195 -13.13 7.07 13.78
C GLN A 195 -14.34 6.96 14.70
N SER A 196 -14.28 7.65 15.84
CA SER A 196 -15.35 7.65 16.84
C SER A 196 -16.49 8.61 16.55
N ASN A 197 -16.32 9.62 15.70
CA ASN A 197 -17.36 10.56 15.29
C ASN A 197 -17.08 11.06 13.88
N VAL A 198 -17.91 10.67 12.95
CA VAL A 198 -17.93 11.19 11.58
C VAL A 198 -18.64 12.56 11.63
N SER A 199 -17.93 13.59 12.02
CA SER A 199 -18.35 14.97 11.75
C SER A 199 -18.21 15.17 10.25
N PHE A 200 -19.31 15.43 9.53
CA PHE A 200 -19.35 15.54 8.07
C PHE A 200 -18.28 16.47 7.47
N GLY A 201 -17.72 17.40 8.24
CA GLY A 201 -16.65 18.30 7.81
C GLY A 201 -15.25 17.70 7.78
N ASN A 202 -14.94 16.72 8.61
CA ASN A 202 -13.57 16.17 8.75
C ASN A 202 -13.31 14.91 7.92
N THR A 203 -14.34 14.30 7.34
CA THR A 203 -14.23 13.08 6.55
C THR A 203 -13.56 13.34 5.19
N TYR A 204 -13.53 14.59 4.74
CA TYR A 204 -13.04 14.95 3.41
C TYR A 204 -11.54 14.73 3.20
N PHE A 205 -10.75 14.64 4.25
CA PHE A 205 -9.28 14.58 4.17
C PHE A 205 -8.67 13.47 5.01
N LEU A 206 -9.42 12.38 5.25
CA LEU A 206 -8.85 11.28 6.00
C LEU A 206 -7.69 10.65 5.23
N LYS A 207 -6.55 10.62 5.87
CA LYS A 207 -5.36 9.93 5.41
C LYS A 207 -5.02 8.84 6.43
N LEU A 208 -4.94 7.61 5.96
CA LEU A 208 -4.49 6.48 6.74
C LEU A 208 -3.04 6.16 6.39
N SER A 209 -2.25 5.69 7.35
CA SER A 209 -1.00 5.01 7.04
C SER A 209 -1.27 3.73 6.26
N ASP A 210 -0.25 3.14 5.65
CA ASP A 210 -0.34 1.74 5.26
C ASP A 210 -0.53 0.89 6.52
N ILE A 211 -1.42 -0.10 6.43
CA ILE A 211 -1.59 -1.08 7.49
C ILE A 211 -0.42 -2.06 7.51
N VAL A 212 0.04 -2.43 8.69
CA VAL A 212 1.00 -3.51 8.89
C VAL A 212 0.47 -4.46 9.95
N SER A 213 0.89 -5.71 9.92
CA SER A 213 0.52 -6.69 10.93
C SER A 213 1.72 -7.54 11.35
N ASP A 214 1.65 -8.04 12.55
CA ASP A 214 2.33 -9.25 12.98
C ASP A 214 1.34 -10.42 13.06
N ASN A 215 1.64 -11.45 13.88
CA ASN A 215 0.78 -12.62 14.01
C ASN A 215 -0.51 -12.33 14.82
N ASP A 216 -0.53 -11.29 15.65
CA ASP A 216 -1.57 -11.05 16.64
C ASP A 216 -2.33 -9.74 16.42
N SER A 217 -1.68 -8.75 15.82
CA SER A 217 -2.21 -7.39 15.76
C SER A 217 -1.99 -6.73 14.41
N ILE A 218 -2.91 -5.82 14.09
CA ILE A 218 -2.81 -4.88 12.98
C ILE A 218 -2.51 -3.50 13.54
N PHE A 219 -1.58 -2.79 12.91
CA PHE A 219 -1.20 -1.43 13.30
C PHE A 219 -1.54 -0.46 12.17
N VAL A 220 -2.21 0.62 12.53
CA VAL A 220 -2.64 1.68 11.59
C VAL A 220 -2.68 3.03 12.28
N SER A 221 -2.34 4.06 11.56
CA SER A 221 -2.49 5.45 11.99
C SER A 221 -3.36 6.24 11.02
N ASN A 222 -3.94 7.33 11.52
CA ASN A 222 -4.67 8.28 10.70
C ASN A 222 -4.25 9.72 11.02
N ASN A 223 -4.68 10.68 10.21
CA ASN A 223 -4.40 12.11 10.40
C ASN A 223 -5.34 12.79 11.43
N ASN A 224 -6.18 12.03 12.11
CA ASN A 224 -7.04 12.49 13.20
C ASN A 224 -6.44 12.23 14.58
N ASN A 225 -5.12 12.27 14.67
CA ASN A 225 -4.36 12.08 15.90
C ASN A 225 -4.59 10.70 16.55
N GLN A 226 -4.57 9.64 15.73
CA GLN A 226 -4.78 8.28 16.21
C GLN A 226 -3.76 7.31 15.61
N PHE A 227 -3.10 6.57 16.47
CA PHE A 227 -2.34 5.37 16.13
C PHE A 227 -2.93 4.20 16.92
N LEU A 228 -3.33 3.13 16.22
CA LEU A 228 -4.13 2.04 16.76
C LEU A 228 -3.43 0.71 16.60
N SER A 229 -3.59 -0.16 17.61
CA SER A 229 -3.42 -1.60 17.49
C SER A 229 -4.79 -2.26 17.54
N ILE A 230 -5.05 -3.14 16.57
CA ILE A 230 -6.32 -3.86 16.42
C ILE A 230 -6.01 -5.35 16.49
N ASP A 231 -6.73 -6.08 17.31
CA ASP A 231 -6.61 -7.54 17.39
C ASP A 231 -6.97 -8.21 16.07
N LEU A 232 -6.09 -9.04 15.56
CA LEU A 232 -6.19 -9.63 14.23
C LEU A 232 -7.37 -10.62 14.09
N ILE A 233 -7.78 -11.26 15.20
CA ILE A 233 -8.83 -12.28 15.20
C ILE A 233 -10.21 -11.63 15.35
N SER A 234 -10.37 -10.76 16.36
CA SER A 234 -11.65 -10.19 16.76
C SER A 234 -11.96 -8.83 16.16
N GLY A 235 -10.93 -8.09 15.71
CA GLY A 235 -11.05 -6.70 15.29
C GLY A 235 -11.18 -5.71 16.46
N ALA A 236 -11.05 -6.14 17.70
CA ALA A 236 -11.09 -5.25 18.87
C ALA A 236 -9.86 -4.34 18.90
N ILE A 237 -10.01 -3.10 19.35
CA ILE A 237 -8.88 -2.19 19.57
C ILE A 237 -8.16 -2.61 20.84
N ASN A 238 -6.89 -3.03 20.71
CA ASN A 238 -6.05 -3.40 21.85
C ASN A 238 -5.59 -2.16 22.62
N TRP A 239 -5.10 -1.17 21.90
CA TRP A 239 -4.66 0.10 22.45
C TRP A 239 -4.70 1.22 21.40
N LYS A 240 -4.65 2.45 21.89
CA LYS A 240 -4.62 3.68 21.09
C LYS A 240 -3.59 4.64 21.65
N GLN A 241 -2.90 5.35 20.72
CA GLN A 241 -2.01 6.47 21.03
C GLN A 241 -2.46 7.73 20.28
N ASP A 242 -2.28 8.90 20.90
CA ASP A 242 -2.78 10.18 20.40
C ASP A 242 -1.71 10.93 19.59
N PHE A 243 -1.36 10.39 18.43
CA PHE A 243 -0.54 11.06 17.42
C PHE A 243 -0.89 10.58 16.02
N SER A 244 -0.54 11.39 15.00
CA SER A 244 -0.75 11.08 13.58
C SER A 244 0.55 10.68 12.91
N SER A 245 0.46 9.69 12.00
CA SER A 245 1.51 9.31 11.09
C SER A 245 0.92 8.86 9.75
N GLU A 246 1.32 9.50 8.66
CA GLU A 246 0.91 9.07 7.31
C GLU A 246 1.82 7.98 6.75
N LEU A 247 2.96 7.73 7.39
CA LEU A 247 3.95 6.75 6.96
C LEU A 247 3.59 5.34 7.42
N ARG A 248 4.02 4.36 6.63
CA ARG A 248 3.92 2.96 7.00
C ARG A 248 4.80 2.68 8.22
N PRO A 249 4.25 2.16 9.34
CA PRO A 249 5.06 1.80 10.49
C PRO A 249 5.92 0.56 10.20
N ALA A 250 7.05 0.46 10.91
CA ALA A 250 7.94 -0.70 10.86
C ALA A 250 7.84 -1.50 12.16
N ILE A 251 7.74 -2.82 12.05
CA ILE A 251 7.79 -3.74 13.19
C ILE A 251 9.20 -4.31 13.28
N ILE A 252 9.86 -4.13 14.42
CA ILE A 252 11.21 -4.61 14.69
C ILE A 252 11.20 -5.36 16.02
N GLY A 253 11.10 -6.67 15.99
CA GLY A 253 10.93 -7.49 17.20
C GLY A 253 9.68 -7.07 17.99
N ASN A 254 9.86 -6.63 19.23
CA ASN A 254 8.76 -6.16 20.10
C ASN A 254 8.49 -4.66 19.97
N TYR A 255 9.10 -3.99 19.00
CA TYR A 255 8.96 -2.56 18.84
C TYR A 255 8.22 -2.19 17.57
N LEU A 256 7.43 -1.13 17.66
CA LEU A 256 6.89 -0.37 16.53
C LEU A 256 7.66 0.92 16.38
N VAL A 257 8.08 1.22 15.16
CA VAL A 257 8.79 2.44 14.83
C VAL A 257 8.04 3.17 13.73
N THR A 258 7.77 4.45 13.95
CA THR A 258 7.12 5.31 12.94
C THR A 258 7.61 6.75 13.08
N ILE A 259 7.31 7.58 12.07
CA ILE A 259 7.58 9.01 12.10
C ILE A 259 6.23 9.73 12.09
N SER A 260 5.98 10.55 13.11
CA SER A 260 4.76 11.34 13.18
C SER A 260 4.75 12.45 12.10
N ASP A 261 3.58 12.99 11.80
CA ASP A 261 3.41 14.10 10.83
C ASP A 261 4.18 15.35 11.25
N ASN A 262 4.54 15.47 12.54
CA ASN A 262 5.40 16.52 13.07
C ASN A 262 6.90 16.23 12.98
N GLY A 263 7.29 15.11 12.37
CA GLY A 263 8.69 14.72 12.19
C GLY A 263 9.35 14.13 13.43
N LEU A 264 8.57 13.57 14.35
CA LEU A 264 9.08 12.85 15.51
C LEU A 264 9.23 11.37 15.17
N LEU A 265 10.43 10.82 15.30
CA LEU A 265 10.67 9.38 15.27
C LEU A 265 10.23 8.78 16.60
N ILE A 266 9.19 7.99 16.56
CA ILE A 266 8.56 7.37 17.74
C ILE A 266 8.85 5.87 17.73
N THR A 267 9.41 5.39 18.85
CA THR A 267 9.58 3.96 19.12
C THR A 267 8.67 3.58 20.29
N MET A 268 7.84 2.56 20.11
CA MET A 268 6.92 2.09 21.12
C MET A 268 6.92 0.56 21.22
N ASN A 269 6.48 0.06 22.36
CA ASN A 269 6.21 -1.36 22.55
C ASN A 269 4.96 -1.74 21.76
N LYS A 270 5.02 -2.78 20.93
CA LYS A 270 3.90 -3.16 20.04
C LYS A 270 2.70 -3.76 20.77
N GLU A 271 2.92 -4.41 21.92
CA GLU A 271 1.85 -5.07 22.68
C GLU A 271 1.06 -4.07 23.53
N SER A 272 1.76 -3.16 24.21
CA SER A 272 1.13 -2.21 25.14
C SER A 272 0.88 -0.83 24.54
N GLY A 273 1.49 -0.51 23.39
CA GLY A 273 1.47 0.83 22.81
C GLY A 273 2.33 1.85 23.59
N GLN A 274 3.01 1.44 24.67
CA GLN A 274 3.81 2.36 25.50
C GLN A 274 4.94 2.97 24.66
N ILE A 275 4.98 4.29 24.62
CA ILE A 275 6.07 5.03 23.96
C ILE A 275 7.35 4.89 24.79
N ILE A 276 8.40 4.34 24.16
CA ILE A 276 9.70 4.11 24.79
C ILE A 276 10.64 5.27 24.50
N ARG A 277 10.61 5.78 23.27
CA ARG A 277 11.53 6.83 22.85
C ARG A 277 10.90 7.73 21.78
N ILE A 278 11.19 9.03 21.90
CA ILE A 278 10.84 10.03 20.90
C ILE A 278 12.12 10.80 20.53
N ASN A 279 12.41 10.89 19.23
CA ASN A 279 13.52 11.70 18.71
C ASN A 279 12.96 12.71 17.71
N ASP A 280 13.23 14.00 17.90
CA ASP A 280 12.94 15.03 16.91
C ASP A 280 13.97 14.98 15.78
N LEU A 281 13.54 14.54 14.59
CA LEU A 281 14.39 14.43 13.40
C LEU A 281 14.82 15.80 12.85
N PHE A 282 14.08 16.86 13.18
CA PHE A 282 14.29 18.21 12.65
C PHE A 282 14.90 19.17 13.65
N LYS A 283 15.25 18.70 14.85
CA LYS A 283 15.80 19.53 15.93
C LYS A 283 16.95 20.44 15.48
N ASN A 284 17.81 19.96 14.60
CA ASN A 284 18.97 20.69 14.12
C ASN A 284 18.78 21.37 12.74
N ILE A 285 17.57 21.31 12.18
CA ILE A 285 17.28 21.92 10.88
C ILE A 285 16.77 23.35 11.12
N LYS A 286 17.46 24.36 10.54
CA LYS A 286 17.05 25.76 10.64
C LYS A 286 15.61 25.92 10.10
N GLU A 287 14.80 26.77 10.76
CA GLU A 287 13.35 27.00 10.47
C GLU A 287 13.02 27.27 9.00
N LYS A 288 13.92 27.92 8.24
CA LYS A 288 13.73 28.16 6.79
C LYS A 288 13.64 26.87 5.97
N ARG A 289 14.18 25.73 6.45
CA ARG A 289 14.09 24.43 5.79
C ARG A 289 12.90 23.61 6.26
N LYS A 290 12.34 23.90 7.45
CA LYS A 290 11.16 23.20 8.00
C LYS A 290 9.87 23.49 7.21
N LYS A 291 9.80 24.58 6.44
CA LYS A 291 8.61 24.99 5.68
C LYS A 291 8.50 24.38 4.28
N ASN A 292 9.49 23.60 3.84
CA ASN A 292 9.55 23.04 2.48
C ASN A 292 9.51 21.51 2.44
N TYR A 293 9.06 20.85 3.53
CA TYR A 293 8.87 19.40 3.60
C TYR A 293 7.43 19.04 3.97
#